data_19c09801354d9bba80df4944844a5371
#
_entry.id   19c09801354d9bba80df4944844a5371
#
_cell.length_a   1.000
_cell.length_b   1.000
_cell.length_c   1.000
_cell.angle_alpha   90.00
_cell.angle_beta   90.00
_cell.angle_gamma   90.00
#
_symmetry.space_group_name_H-M   'P 1'
#
loop_
_entity.id
_entity.type
_entity.pdbx_description
1 polymer ?
#
loop_
_entity_poly.entity_id
_entity_poly.type
_entity_poly.pdbx_seq_one_letter_code
_entity_poly.pdbx_strand_id
1 'polypeptide(L)'
;AIIAAIRDCGGPLGKDIVLKWPNDIFVDGKKLGGVLAEMVPLAATPIADGTTGTTDVAAATERVGIVFGIGLNLAVPEDHLPTDKATSLQLVAHGLPDSMTLRDMIAAHLVDGLRSRLADFEADPQREATRAMEEMRPVCWTLGKPCEAHFVDGTTLRGTALELNPDASLTIRDDNGNLHTVHTADVGVLPQ
;
A
#
# COMPACT_ATOMS: atom_id res chain seq x y z
N ALA A 1 -3.99 3.75 -6.68
CA ALA A 1 -3.18 4.85 -7.24
C ALA A 1 -1.85 4.33 -7.81
N ILE A 2 -0.93 3.70 -7.01
CA ILE A 2 0.44 3.37 -7.47
C ILE A 2 0.49 2.39 -8.66
N ILE A 3 -0.33 1.34 -8.67
CA ILE A 3 -0.38 0.39 -9.79
C ILE A 3 -0.82 1.09 -11.08
N ALA A 4 -1.81 1.98 -11.00
CA ALA A 4 -2.25 2.78 -12.14
C ALA A 4 -1.14 3.70 -12.64
N ALA A 5 -0.50 4.46 -11.72
CA ALA A 5 0.60 5.36 -12.06
C ALA A 5 1.76 4.64 -12.78
N ILE A 6 2.14 3.44 -12.31
CA ILE A 6 3.19 2.65 -12.97
C ILE A 6 2.72 2.17 -14.36
N ARG A 7 1.48 1.69 -14.49
CA ARG A 7 0.93 1.23 -15.78
C ARG A 7 0.85 2.35 -16.80
N ASP A 8 0.40 3.53 -16.39
CA ASP A 8 0.25 4.69 -17.27
C ASP A 8 1.61 5.20 -17.80
N CYS A 9 2.69 4.99 -17.04
CA CYS A 9 4.04 5.41 -17.44
C CYS A 9 4.84 4.30 -18.12
N GLY A 10 4.50 3.04 -17.88
CA GLY A 10 5.33 1.89 -18.28
C GLY A 10 4.96 1.26 -19.63
N GLY A 11 3.92 1.70 -20.30
CA GLY A 11 3.41 0.99 -21.46
C GLY A 11 2.92 -0.44 -21.11
N PRO A 12 2.68 -1.32 -22.08
CA PRO A 12 2.26 -2.68 -21.82
C PRO A 12 3.38 -3.47 -21.14
N LEU A 13 3.27 -3.63 -19.82
CA LEU A 13 4.24 -4.39 -19.01
C LEU A 13 4.26 -5.89 -19.34
N GLY A 14 3.29 -6.40 -20.04
CA GLY A 14 3.17 -7.84 -20.34
C GLY A 14 3.03 -8.75 -19.10
N LYS A 15 3.07 -8.16 -17.91
CA LYS A 15 3.03 -8.80 -16.60
C LYS A 15 2.16 -8.03 -15.63
N ASP A 16 1.54 -8.72 -14.70
CA ASP A 16 0.69 -8.07 -13.70
C ASP A 16 1.50 -7.49 -12.54
N ILE A 17 1.23 -6.24 -12.24
CA ILE A 17 1.68 -5.61 -11.00
C ILE A 17 0.66 -5.95 -9.93
N VAL A 18 1.10 -6.54 -8.84
CA VAL A 18 0.27 -6.98 -7.73
C VAL A 18 0.79 -6.44 -6.40
N LEU A 19 -0.01 -6.55 -5.36
CA LEU A 19 0.35 -6.12 -4.01
C LEU A 19 0.56 -7.35 -3.12
N LYS A 20 1.71 -7.45 -2.49
CA LYS A 20 1.95 -8.41 -1.40
C LYS A 20 1.67 -7.71 -0.08
N TRP A 21 0.74 -8.23 0.68
CA TRP A 21 0.39 -7.70 1.99
C TRP A 21 1.61 -7.75 2.94
N PRO A 22 1.86 -6.73 3.79
CA PRO A 22 1.00 -5.56 3.97
C PRO A 22 1.24 -4.41 2.98
N ASN A 23 2.44 -4.25 2.39
CA ASN A 23 2.85 -2.98 1.79
C ASN A 23 3.81 -3.12 0.61
N ASP A 24 4.05 -4.32 0.11
CA ASP A 24 5.00 -4.55 -0.97
C ASP A 24 4.34 -4.55 -2.36
N ILE A 25 5.05 -4.03 -3.35
CA ILE A 25 4.67 -4.05 -4.76
C ILE A 25 5.48 -5.14 -5.46
N PHE A 26 4.80 -6.05 -6.12
CA PHE A 26 5.38 -7.24 -6.73
C PHE A 26 5.07 -7.31 -8.23
N VAL A 27 6.00 -7.92 -8.97
CA VAL A 27 5.83 -8.34 -10.36
C VAL A 27 6.47 -9.72 -10.50
N ASP A 28 5.74 -10.71 -11.03
CA ASP A 28 6.22 -12.11 -11.21
C ASP A 28 6.80 -12.74 -9.94
N GLY A 29 6.19 -12.49 -8.79
CA GLY A 29 6.66 -13.02 -7.52
C GLY A 29 7.93 -12.36 -6.97
N LYS A 30 8.45 -11.31 -7.63
CA LYS A 30 9.61 -10.54 -7.19
C LYS A 30 9.21 -9.14 -6.73
N LYS A 31 9.87 -8.63 -5.70
CA LYS A 31 9.61 -7.31 -5.13
C LYS A 31 10.13 -6.21 -6.06
N LEU A 32 9.22 -5.36 -6.53
CA LEU A 32 9.50 -4.15 -7.30
C LEU A 32 9.71 -2.94 -6.40
N GLY A 33 9.02 -2.91 -5.25
CA GLY A 33 9.06 -1.78 -4.34
C GLY A 33 8.20 -1.98 -3.13
N GLY A 34 7.95 -0.90 -2.40
CA GLY A 34 7.08 -0.92 -1.22
C GLY A 34 6.52 0.45 -0.88
N VAL A 35 5.48 0.46 -0.06
CA VAL A 35 4.79 1.65 0.42
C VAL A 35 4.88 1.68 1.93
N LEU A 36 5.22 2.83 2.49
CA LEU A 36 5.17 3.12 3.92
C LEU A 36 4.25 4.30 4.15
N ALA A 37 3.40 4.23 5.16
CA ALA A 37 2.54 5.35 5.55
C ALA A 37 2.70 5.60 7.05
N GLU A 38 2.83 6.87 7.41
CA GLU A 38 2.90 7.31 8.80
C GLU A 38 1.80 8.33 9.07
N MET A 39 1.12 8.18 10.19
CA MET A 39 0.11 9.12 10.65
C MET A 39 0.74 10.11 11.62
N VAL A 40 0.59 11.41 11.32
CA VAL A 40 1.12 12.51 12.13
C VAL A 40 -0.05 13.30 12.70
N PRO A 41 -0.18 13.43 14.02
CA PRO A 41 -1.19 14.32 14.61
C PRO A 41 -0.87 15.77 14.24
N LEU A 42 -1.87 16.49 13.71
CA LEU A 42 -1.75 17.91 13.42
C LEU A 42 -2.33 18.68 14.60
N ALA A 43 -1.62 19.72 15.06
CA ALA A 43 -2.13 20.59 16.10
C ALA A 43 -3.46 21.22 15.65
N ALA A 44 -4.48 21.15 16.50
CA ALA A 44 -5.74 21.84 16.25
C ALA A 44 -5.44 23.35 16.11
N THR A 45 -5.72 23.91 14.94
CA THR A 45 -5.65 25.37 14.77
C THR A 45 -6.89 25.96 15.42
N PRO A 46 -6.78 26.84 16.43
CA PRO A 46 -7.95 27.52 16.96
C PRO A 46 -8.58 28.32 15.82
N ILE A 47 -9.84 28.06 15.51
CA ILE A 47 -10.60 28.94 14.62
C ILE A 47 -10.83 30.19 15.44
N ALA A 48 -10.12 31.28 15.13
CA ALA A 48 -10.39 32.60 15.67
C ALA A 48 -11.69 33.11 15.04
N ASP A 49 -12.83 32.69 15.59
CA ASP A 49 -14.09 33.34 15.29
C ASP A 49 -14.18 34.60 16.16
N GLY A 50 -14.19 35.73 15.48
CA GLY A 50 -14.16 37.08 16.12
C GLY A 50 -15.44 37.46 16.81
N THR A 51 -16.17 36.55 17.44
CA THR A 51 -17.39 36.84 18.22
C THR A 51 -17.14 36.58 19.70
N THR A 52 -17.10 37.68 20.46
CA THR A 52 -17.04 37.72 21.91
C THR A 52 -18.29 37.08 22.53
N GLY A 53 -18.08 36.07 23.36
CA GLY A 53 -18.98 35.68 24.44
C GLY A 53 -19.75 34.39 24.23
N THR A 54 -19.17 33.33 24.60
CA THR A 54 -19.62 32.14 25.36
C THR A 54 -18.62 31.00 25.13
N THR A 55 -18.12 30.42 26.20
CA THR A 55 -17.21 29.25 26.18
C THR A 55 -17.99 28.00 25.81
N ASP A 56 -18.43 27.89 24.56
CA ASP A 56 -18.66 26.62 23.93
C ASP A 56 -17.32 26.17 23.32
N VAL A 57 -16.72 25.17 23.94
CA VAL A 57 -15.57 24.49 23.40
C VAL A 57 -16.09 23.80 22.13
N ALA A 58 -16.07 24.53 21.00
CA ALA A 58 -16.32 23.97 19.71
C ALA A 58 -15.35 22.77 19.56
N ALA A 59 -15.89 21.60 19.37
CA ALA A 59 -15.13 20.38 19.23
C ALA A 59 -14.02 20.61 18.18
N ALA A 60 -12.79 20.75 18.65
CA ALA A 60 -11.63 20.86 17.78
C ALA A 60 -11.60 19.59 16.93
N THR A 61 -11.88 19.72 15.65
CA THR A 61 -11.79 18.58 14.73
C THR A 61 -10.33 18.16 14.71
N GLU A 62 -10.03 17.03 15.33
CA GLU A 62 -8.70 16.45 15.28
C GLU A 62 -8.35 16.19 13.82
N ARG A 63 -7.35 16.89 13.34
CA ARG A 63 -6.81 16.71 11.99
C ARG A 63 -5.58 15.82 12.08
N VAL A 64 -5.50 14.86 11.20
CA VAL A 64 -4.31 14.02 11.05
C VAL A 64 -3.67 14.28 9.69
N GLY A 65 -2.35 14.33 9.67
CA GLY A 65 -1.57 14.28 8.45
C GLY A 65 -1.17 12.83 8.16
N ILE A 66 -1.13 12.45 6.90
CA ILE A 66 -0.60 11.15 6.49
C ILE A 66 0.58 11.41 5.56
N VAL A 67 1.75 10.87 5.93
CA VAL A 67 2.97 10.91 5.13
C VAL A 67 3.13 9.58 4.42
N PHE A 68 3.16 9.59 3.09
CA PHE A 68 3.40 8.40 2.28
C PHE A 68 4.83 8.40 1.74
N GLY A 69 5.56 7.33 2.03
CA GLY A 69 6.83 7.00 1.38
C GLY A 69 6.63 5.83 0.40
N ILE A 70 7.11 5.99 -0.83
CA ILE A 70 7.04 4.95 -1.85
C ILE A 70 8.42 4.75 -2.43
N GLY A 71 8.97 3.54 -2.25
CA GLY A 71 10.23 3.12 -2.85
C GLY A 71 9.95 2.21 -4.06
N LEU A 72 10.53 2.55 -5.21
CA LEU A 72 10.44 1.73 -6.42
C LEU A 72 11.84 1.51 -7.00
N ASN A 73 12.13 0.27 -7.35
CA ASN A 73 13.32 -0.08 -8.15
C ASN A 73 13.02 0.25 -9.62
N LEU A 74 13.44 1.40 -10.10
CA LEU A 74 13.17 1.83 -11.49
C LEU A 74 14.15 1.23 -12.48
N ALA A 75 15.46 1.41 -12.22
CA ALA A 75 16.53 1.05 -13.13
C ALA A 75 17.72 0.41 -12.40
N VAL A 76 17.43 -0.41 -11.38
CA VAL A 76 18.46 -1.16 -10.67
C VAL A 76 18.89 -2.34 -11.54
N PRO A 77 20.19 -2.45 -11.93
CA PRO A 77 20.68 -3.61 -12.66
C PRO A 77 20.53 -4.90 -11.86
N GLU A 78 20.41 -6.03 -12.54
CA GLU A 78 20.11 -7.32 -11.89
C GLU A 78 21.18 -7.72 -10.86
N ASP A 79 22.45 -7.45 -11.15
CA ASP A 79 23.59 -7.71 -10.25
C ASP A 79 23.71 -6.75 -9.06
N HIS A 80 22.93 -5.66 -9.05
CA HIS A 80 22.85 -4.70 -7.94
C HIS A 80 21.57 -4.79 -7.13
N LEU A 81 20.67 -5.73 -7.47
CA LEU A 81 19.48 -5.97 -6.66
C LEU A 81 19.86 -6.54 -5.29
N PRO A 82 19.13 -6.14 -4.21
CA PRO A 82 19.49 -6.56 -2.85
C PRO A 82 19.32 -8.06 -2.61
N THR A 83 18.47 -8.71 -3.38
CA THR A 83 18.22 -10.18 -3.31
C THR A 83 17.74 -10.69 -4.67
N ASP A 84 17.80 -12.00 -4.88
CA ASP A 84 17.23 -12.71 -6.04
C ASP A 84 15.69 -12.62 -6.12
N LYS A 85 15.04 -12.24 -5.00
CA LYS A 85 13.59 -12.00 -4.87
C LYS A 85 13.20 -10.56 -5.21
N ALA A 86 14.13 -9.70 -5.59
CA ALA A 86 13.86 -8.34 -6.04
C ALA A 86 13.88 -8.24 -7.56
N THR A 87 13.28 -7.18 -8.09
CA THR A 87 13.32 -6.80 -9.51
C THR A 87 13.33 -5.29 -9.66
N SER A 88 13.54 -4.79 -10.87
CA SER A 88 13.36 -3.38 -11.20
C SER A 88 12.47 -3.22 -12.44
N LEU A 89 11.88 -2.03 -12.60
CA LEU A 89 10.89 -1.79 -13.64
C LEU A 89 11.49 -1.97 -15.05
N GLN A 90 12.73 -1.54 -15.28
CA GLN A 90 13.41 -1.71 -16.56
C GLN A 90 13.80 -3.17 -16.87
N LEU A 91 13.83 -4.07 -15.88
CA LEU A 91 14.04 -5.50 -16.11
C LEU A 91 12.76 -6.22 -16.54
N VAL A 92 11.60 -5.69 -16.20
CA VAL A 92 10.30 -6.32 -16.45
C VAL A 92 9.47 -5.64 -17.53
N ALA A 93 9.85 -4.43 -17.96
CA ALA A 93 9.17 -3.65 -18.98
C ALA A 93 10.16 -3.11 -20.02
N HIS A 94 9.70 -2.91 -21.26
CA HIS A 94 10.49 -2.39 -22.36
C HIS A 94 9.99 -1.04 -22.83
N GLY A 95 10.88 -0.25 -23.44
CA GLY A 95 10.52 1.04 -24.03
C GLY A 95 10.25 2.15 -23.01
N LEU A 96 10.71 1.97 -21.77
CA LEU A 96 10.58 2.96 -20.72
C LEU A 96 11.52 4.16 -20.96
N PRO A 97 11.13 5.37 -20.51
CA PRO A 97 12.04 6.50 -20.42
C PRO A 97 13.24 6.21 -19.51
N ASP A 98 14.20 7.12 -19.47
CA ASP A 98 15.25 7.07 -18.46
C ASP A 98 14.65 7.17 -17.04
N SER A 99 15.41 6.71 -16.04
CA SER A 99 14.90 6.55 -14.67
C SER A 99 14.45 7.87 -14.02
N MET A 100 15.05 9.00 -14.38
CA MET A 100 14.64 10.30 -13.82
C MET A 100 13.33 10.78 -14.40
N THR A 101 13.18 10.70 -15.72
CA THR A 101 11.93 11.01 -16.42
C THR A 101 10.81 10.07 -15.94
N LEU A 102 11.08 8.78 -15.85
CA LEU A 102 10.10 7.78 -15.38
C LEU A 102 9.65 8.05 -13.95
N ARG A 103 10.58 8.38 -13.04
CA ARG A 103 10.27 8.77 -11.66
C ARG A 103 9.31 9.96 -11.62
N ASP A 104 9.60 11.00 -12.38
CA ASP A 104 8.81 12.23 -12.36
C ASP A 104 7.42 12.00 -12.95
N MET A 105 7.30 11.19 -14.00
CA MET A 105 6.01 10.77 -14.56
C MET A 105 5.18 9.97 -13.56
N ILE A 106 5.78 8.94 -12.94
CA ILE A 106 5.08 8.13 -11.93
C ILE A 106 4.64 9.00 -10.75
N ALA A 107 5.50 9.90 -10.28
CA ALA A 107 5.17 10.80 -9.17
C ALA A 107 3.99 11.73 -9.52
N ALA A 108 3.96 12.30 -10.73
CA ALA A 108 2.86 13.14 -11.18
C ALA A 108 1.53 12.38 -11.19
N HIS A 109 1.47 11.23 -11.87
CA HIS A 109 0.26 10.39 -11.93
C HIS A 109 -0.18 9.91 -10.54
N LEU A 110 0.79 9.58 -9.67
CA LEU A 110 0.49 9.16 -8.30
C LEU A 110 -0.15 10.28 -7.48
N VAL A 111 0.41 11.49 -7.55
CA VAL A 111 -0.11 12.67 -6.82
C VAL A 111 -1.51 13.02 -7.29
N ASP A 112 -1.76 13.02 -8.60
CA ASP A 112 -3.08 13.30 -9.16
C ASP A 112 -4.10 12.23 -8.75
N GLY A 113 -3.72 10.96 -8.83
CA GLY A 113 -4.56 9.85 -8.40
C GLY A 113 -4.85 9.85 -6.89
N LEU A 114 -3.88 10.23 -6.05
CA LEU A 114 -4.08 10.36 -4.61
C LEU A 114 -5.00 11.54 -4.27
N ARG A 115 -4.82 12.69 -4.91
CA ARG A 115 -5.69 13.87 -4.70
C ARG A 115 -7.14 13.57 -5.01
N SER A 116 -7.42 12.92 -6.14
CA SER A 116 -8.77 12.52 -6.50
C SER A 116 -9.38 11.58 -5.47
N ARG A 117 -8.66 10.54 -5.07
CA ARG A 117 -9.15 9.55 -4.10
C ARG A 117 -9.33 10.13 -2.69
N LEU A 118 -8.49 11.08 -2.28
CA LEU A 118 -8.65 11.76 -1.00
C LEU A 118 -9.89 12.65 -1.01
N ALA A 119 -10.17 13.37 -2.09
CA ALA A 119 -11.39 14.16 -2.22
C ALA A 119 -12.65 13.29 -2.16
N ASP A 120 -12.65 12.13 -2.83
CA ASP A 120 -13.74 11.17 -2.75
C ASP A 120 -13.90 10.61 -1.33
N PHE A 121 -12.77 10.27 -0.67
CA PHE A 121 -12.75 9.76 0.70
C PHE A 121 -13.25 10.80 1.72
N GLU A 122 -12.88 12.06 1.58
CA GLU A 122 -13.38 13.15 2.44
C GLU A 122 -14.89 13.36 2.27
N ALA A 123 -15.43 13.12 1.06
CA ALA A 123 -16.87 13.23 0.78
C ALA A 123 -17.68 12.06 1.38
N ASP A 124 -17.18 10.82 1.33
CA ASP A 124 -17.85 9.62 1.85
C ASP A 124 -16.80 8.56 2.28
N PRO A 125 -16.23 8.68 3.50
CA PRO A 125 -15.16 7.80 3.96
C PRO A 125 -15.53 6.33 3.98
N GLN A 126 -16.77 6.00 4.36
CA GLN A 126 -17.20 4.61 4.51
C GLN A 126 -17.36 3.91 3.16
N ARG A 127 -17.97 4.58 2.20
CA ARG A 127 -18.09 4.08 0.83
C ARG A 127 -16.72 3.87 0.19
N GLU A 128 -15.83 4.88 0.31
CA GLU A 128 -14.53 4.82 -0.34
C GLU A 128 -13.57 3.83 0.34
N ALA A 129 -13.66 3.61 1.65
CA ALA A 129 -12.95 2.53 2.32
C ALA A 129 -13.38 1.15 1.79
N THR A 130 -14.69 0.93 1.65
CA THR A 130 -15.23 -0.32 1.07
C THR A 130 -14.73 -0.52 -0.35
N ARG A 131 -14.82 0.52 -1.19
CA ARG A 131 -14.34 0.49 -2.57
C ARG A 131 -12.83 0.21 -2.65
N ALA A 132 -12.03 0.81 -1.77
CA ALA A 132 -10.59 0.56 -1.72
C ALA A 132 -10.29 -0.93 -1.45
N MET A 133 -11.04 -1.58 -0.55
CA MET A 133 -10.89 -3.01 -0.28
C MET A 133 -11.34 -3.89 -1.46
N GLU A 134 -12.43 -3.53 -2.13
CA GLU A 134 -12.87 -4.21 -3.35
C GLU A 134 -11.84 -4.13 -4.48
N GLU A 135 -11.17 -2.98 -4.63
CA GLU A 135 -10.08 -2.80 -5.60
C GLU A 135 -8.79 -3.52 -5.18
N MET A 136 -8.53 -3.66 -3.88
CA MET A 136 -7.31 -4.31 -3.38
C MET A 136 -7.36 -5.83 -3.47
N ARG A 137 -8.50 -6.46 -3.19
CA ARG A 137 -8.62 -7.92 -3.16
C ARG A 137 -8.13 -8.60 -4.44
N PRO A 138 -8.56 -8.20 -5.65
CA PRO A 138 -8.14 -8.87 -6.88
C PRO A 138 -6.66 -8.70 -7.23
N VAL A 139 -5.99 -7.67 -6.67
CA VAL A 139 -4.57 -7.43 -6.88
C VAL A 139 -3.70 -7.86 -5.68
N CYS A 140 -4.31 -8.40 -4.62
CA CYS A 140 -3.58 -8.89 -3.45
C CYS A 140 -3.00 -10.28 -3.72
N TRP A 141 -1.73 -10.32 -4.07
CA TRP A 141 -1.01 -11.55 -4.42
C TRP A 141 -0.88 -12.55 -3.26
N THR A 142 -1.00 -12.08 -2.01
CA THR A 142 -0.90 -12.92 -0.81
C THR A 142 -2.10 -13.85 -0.65
N LEU A 143 -3.29 -13.44 -1.09
CA LEU A 143 -4.53 -14.19 -0.88
C LEU A 143 -4.51 -15.55 -1.60
N GLY A 144 -5.04 -16.56 -0.92
CA GLY A 144 -5.11 -17.94 -1.40
C GLY A 144 -3.79 -18.71 -1.30
N LYS A 145 -2.71 -18.08 -0.77
CA LYS A 145 -1.38 -18.70 -0.74
C LYS A 145 -0.97 -19.13 0.65
N PRO A 146 -0.17 -20.22 0.75
CA PRO A 146 0.50 -20.55 1.99
C PRO A 146 1.48 -19.44 2.35
N CYS A 147 1.48 -19.04 3.62
CA CYS A 147 2.28 -17.95 4.11
C CYS A 147 2.78 -18.18 5.54
N GLU A 148 3.80 -17.43 5.91
CA GLU A 148 4.31 -17.34 7.27
C GLU A 148 4.37 -15.87 7.67
N ALA A 149 3.66 -15.52 8.73
CA ALA A 149 3.67 -14.19 9.33
C ALA A 149 4.66 -14.15 10.49
N HIS A 150 5.59 -13.20 10.46
CA HIS A 150 6.58 -12.95 11.50
C HIS A 150 6.19 -11.70 12.27
N PHE A 151 5.95 -11.84 13.58
CA PHE A 151 5.56 -10.75 14.44
C PHE A 151 6.75 -10.09 15.11
N VAL A 152 6.56 -8.85 15.56
CA VAL A 152 7.62 -8.06 16.23
C VAL A 152 8.11 -8.70 17.52
N ASP A 153 7.27 -9.47 18.22
CA ASP A 153 7.62 -10.21 19.42
C ASP A 153 8.44 -11.51 19.16
N GLY A 154 8.77 -11.78 17.89
CA GLY A 154 9.51 -12.95 17.45
C GLY A 154 8.67 -14.21 17.26
N THR A 155 7.37 -14.15 17.50
CA THR A 155 6.48 -15.27 17.19
C THR A 155 6.19 -15.39 15.70
N THR A 156 5.79 -16.57 15.26
CA THR A 156 5.45 -16.85 13.87
C THR A 156 4.11 -17.55 13.76
N LEU A 157 3.36 -17.27 12.72
CA LEU A 157 2.10 -17.93 12.37
C LEU A 157 2.18 -18.46 10.93
N ARG A 158 2.07 -19.78 10.78
CA ARG A 158 1.97 -20.44 9.47
C ARG A 158 0.52 -20.77 9.14
N GLY A 159 0.19 -20.65 7.86
CA GLY A 159 -1.15 -20.99 7.39
C GLY A 159 -1.40 -20.53 5.96
N THR A 160 -2.66 -20.44 5.60
CA THR A 160 -3.11 -19.91 4.30
C THR A 160 -3.78 -18.57 4.49
N ALA A 161 -3.34 -17.57 3.74
CA ALA A 161 -3.97 -16.26 3.70
C ALA A 161 -5.33 -16.34 3.00
N LEU A 162 -6.41 -16.06 3.70
CA LEU A 162 -7.76 -16.25 3.18
C LEU A 162 -8.39 -14.97 2.67
N GLU A 163 -8.32 -13.91 3.47
CA GLU A 163 -9.14 -12.72 3.23
C GLU A 163 -8.45 -11.44 3.74
N LEU A 164 -8.71 -10.34 3.03
CA LEU A 164 -8.49 -8.98 3.55
C LEU A 164 -9.80 -8.48 4.18
N ASN A 165 -9.71 -8.16 5.45
CA ASN A 165 -10.83 -7.61 6.22
C ASN A 165 -11.09 -6.14 5.86
N PRO A 166 -12.25 -5.56 6.26
CA PRO A 166 -12.57 -4.15 5.98
C PRO A 166 -11.56 -3.14 6.52
N ASP A 167 -10.83 -3.49 7.59
CA ASP A 167 -9.75 -2.69 8.19
C ASP A 167 -8.37 -2.96 7.58
N ALA A 168 -8.32 -3.66 6.44
CA ALA A 168 -7.10 -4.11 5.74
C ALA A 168 -6.24 -5.12 6.53
N SER A 169 -6.70 -5.66 7.66
CA SER A 169 -6.04 -6.79 8.31
C SER A 169 -6.16 -8.07 7.47
N LEU A 170 -5.24 -9.01 7.67
CA LEU A 170 -5.19 -10.27 6.93
C LEU A 170 -5.71 -11.42 7.80
N THR A 171 -6.68 -12.17 7.31
CA THR A 171 -7.11 -13.42 7.95
C THR A 171 -6.26 -14.58 7.44
N ILE A 172 -5.58 -15.27 8.36
CA ILE A 172 -4.79 -16.47 8.10
C ILE A 172 -5.47 -17.66 8.80
N ARG A 173 -5.67 -18.74 8.05
CA ARG A 173 -6.09 -20.02 8.62
C ARG A 173 -4.87 -20.90 8.84
N ASP A 174 -4.63 -21.28 10.11
CA ASP A 174 -3.53 -22.17 10.48
C ASP A 174 -3.78 -23.63 10.04
N ASP A 175 -2.77 -24.49 10.23
CA ASP A 175 -2.84 -25.92 9.86
C ASP A 175 -3.84 -26.70 10.72
N ASN A 176 -4.28 -26.17 11.85
CA ASN A 176 -5.31 -26.75 12.71
C ASN A 176 -6.73 -26.27 12.33
N GLY A 177 -6.84 -25.36 11.34
CA GLY A 177 -8.10 -24.80 10.88
C GLY A 177 -8.57 -23.56 11.65
N ASN A 178 -7.79 -23.06 12.62
CA ASN A 178 -8.13 -21.84 13.36
C ASN A 178 -7.91 -20.61 12.50
N LEU A 179 -8.77 -19.61 12.69
CA LEU A 179 -8.65 -18.32 12.01
C LEU A 179 -7.96 -17.30 12.92
N HIS A 180 -6.97 -16.62 12.34
CA HIS A 180 -6.19 -15.58 13.01
C HIS A 180 -6.28 -14.28 12.22
N THR A 181 -6.62 -13.18 12.88
CA THR A 181 -6.61 -11.85 12.29
C THR A 181 -5.26 -11.19 12.56
N VAL A 182 -4.54 -10.82 11.50
CA VAL A 182 -3.21 -10.24 11.54
C VAL A 182 -3.28 -8.79 11.09
N HIS A 183 -3.03 -7.84 11.98
CA HIS A 183 -3.04 -6.40 11.69
C HIS A 183 -1.69 -5.89 11.22
N THR A 184 -0.59 -6.47 11.76
CA THR A 184 0.78 -6.07 11.42
C THR A 184 1.71 -7.28 11.54
N ALA A 185 2.39 -7.62 10.47
CA ALA A 185 3.45 -8.63 10.45
C ALA A 185 4.27 -8.51 9.16
N ASP A 186 5.49 -9.05 9.14
CA ASP A 186 6.16 -9.37 7.86
C ASP A 186 5.64 -10.72 7.38
N VAL A 187 5.01 -10.75 6.21
CA VAL A 187 4.39 -11.96 5.67
C VAL A 187 5.18 -12.47 4.47
N GLY A 188 5.86 -13.59 4.67
CA GLY A 188 6.49 -14.36 3.60
C GLY A 188 5.48 -15.30 2.95
N VAL A 189 5.35 -15.28 1.62
CA VAL A 189 4.62 -16.29 0.86
C VAL A 189 5.53 -17.48 0.64
N LEU A 190 5.07 -18.66 1.02
CA LEU A 190 5.83 -19.90 0.91
C LEU A 190 5.72 -20.47 -0.52
N PRO A 191 6.77 -21.18 -1.01
CA PRO A 191 6.67 -21.93 -2.26
C PRO A 191 5.52 -22.95 -2.22
N GLN A 192 4.84 -23.10 -3.34
CA GLN A 192 3.87 -24.17 -3.56
C GLN A 192 4.57 -25.45 -4.00
#